data_5cccc523d1edc9a0289e6d8ecc5082b8
#
_entry.id   5cccc523d1edc9a0289e6d8ecc5082b8
#
_cell.length_a   1.000
_cell.length_b   1.000
_cell.length_c   1.000
_cell.angle_alpha   90.00
_cell.angle_beta   90.00
_cell.angle_gamma   90.00
#
_symmetry.space_group_name_H-M   'P 1'
#
loop_
_entity.id
_entity.type
_entity.pdbx_description
1 polymer ?
#
loop_
_entity_poly.entity_id
_entity_poly.type
_entity_poly.pdbx_seq_one_letter_code
_entity_poly.pdbx_strand_id
1 'polypeptide(L)'
;MSWNETEILAARRKIIKAAQDMLVGNISYLEGARKIVAAGPTARIDEWDIDLLPFVGIISETDALPFGEARKHWQAAALKALQPEIDRKEAWARSFGEGHCKNLIERFSA
;
A
#
# COMPACT_ATOMS: atom_id res chain seq x y z
N MET A 1 4.47 -27.89 -1.97
CA MET A 1 5.27 -27.81 -0.74
C MET A 1 4.50 -27.05 0.31
N SER A 2 4.26 -27.68 1.46
CA SER A 2 3.44 -27.08 2.52
C SER A 2 4.05 -25.80 3.11
N TRP A 3 5.39 -25.70 3.16
CA TRP A 3 6.04 -24.49 3.65
C TRP A 3 5.79 -23.28 2.74
N ASN A 4 5.65 -23.49 1.43
CA ASN A 4 5.30 -22.41 0.51
C ASN A 4 3.87 -21.89 0.78
N GLU A 5 2.96 -22.79 1.14
CA GLU A 5 1.58 -22.40 1.47
C GLU A 5 1.55 -21.51 2.70
N THR A 6 2.37 -21.81 3.71
CA THR A 6 2.46 -21.00 4.91
C THR A 6 2.91 -19.57 4.60
N GLU A 7 3.92 -19.42 3.74
CA GLU A 7 4.42 -18.12 3.32
C GLU A 7 3.39 -17.36 2.49
N ILE A 8 2.73 -18.05 1.57
CA ILE A 8 1.67 -17.46 0.74
C ILE A 8 0.55 -16.93 1.61
N LEU A 9 0.07 -17.72 2.56
CA LEU A 9 -1.02 -17.34 3.45
C LEU A 9 -0.61 -16.17 4.35
N ALA A 10 0.63 -16.17 4.85
CA ALA A 10 1.15 -15.09 5.66
C ALA A 10 1.21 -13.77 4.86
N ALA A 11 1.65 -13.83 3.61
CA ALA A 11 1.70 -12.66 2.73
C ALA A 11 0.31 -12.14 2.43
N ARG A 12 -0.65 -13.03 2.18
CA ARG A 12 -2.06 -12.64 1.96
C ARG A 12 -2.67 -11.98 3.19
N ARG A 13 -2.37 -12.47 4.38
CA ARG A 13 -2.81 -11.83 5.63
C ARG A 13 -2.21 -10.43 5.79
N LYS A 14 -0.95 -10.23 5.39
CA LYS A 14 -0.34 -8.88 5.40
C LYS A 14 -1.07 -7.93 4.46
N ILE A 15 -1.46 -8.41 3.28
CA ILE A 15 -2.21 -7.60 2.32
C ILE A 15 -3.58 -7.23 2.88
N ILE A 16 -4.30 -8.20 3.44
CA ILE A 16 -5.60 -7.96 4.08
C ILE A 16 -5.45 -6.93 5.21
N LYS A 17 -4.45 -7.10 6.07
CA LYS A 17 -4.22 -6.20 7.19
C LYS A 17 -3.92 -4.78 6.71
N ALA A 18 -3.04 -4.64 5.71
CA ALA A 18 -2.73 -3.33 5.14
C ALA A 18 -3.97 -2.68 4.53
N ALA A 19 -4.75 -3.43 3.76
CA ALA A 19 -5.98 -2.92 3.15
C ALA A 19 -6.99 -2.49 4.20
N GLN A 20 -7.18 -3.27 5.27
CA GLN A 20 -8.08 -2.92 6.37
C GLN A 20 -7.61 -1.65 7.08
N ASP A 21 -6.32 -1.55 7.35
CA ASP A 21 -5.74 -0.37 8.02
C ASP A 21 -5.87 0.89 7.16
N MET A 22 -5.74 0.75 5.85
CA MET A 22 -5.96 1.87 4.92
C MET A 22 -7.41 2.33 4.94
N LEU A 23 -8.37 1.39 4.90
CA LEU A 23 -9.79 1.71 4.89
C LEU A 23 -10.25 2.44 6.15
N VAL A 24 -9.68 2.11 7.30
CA VAL A 24 -10.07 2.73 8.58
C VAL A 24 -9.16 3.89 8.98
N GLY A 25 -8.16 4.21 8.18
CA GLY A 25 -7.29 5.36 8.43
C GLY A 25 -6.14 5.11 9.39
N ASN A 26 -5.83 3.86 9.72
CA ASN A 26 -4.70 3.52 10.60
C ASN A 26 -3.35 3.72 9.92
N ILE A 27 -3.29 3.53 8.61
CA ILE A 27 -2.11 3.88 7.81
C ILE A 27 -2.57 4.65 6.58
N SER A 28 -1.67 5.44 6.01
CA SER A 28 -1.95 6.17 4.78
C SER A 28 -2.05 5.22 3.59
N TYR A 29 -2.75 5.65 2.55
CA TYR A 29 -2.78 4.92 1.28
C TYR A 29 -1.40 4.88 0.63
N LEU A 30 -0.60 5.93 0.81
CA LEU A 30 0.76 5.99 0.26
C LEU A 30 1.67 4.93 0.89
N GLU A 31 1.59 4.76 2.21
CA GLU A 31 2.36 3.72 2.90
C GLU A 31 1.76 2.33 2.69
N GLY A 32 0.44 2.23 2.74
CA GLY A 32 -0.27 0.96 2.56
C GLY A 32 -0.04 0.36 1.18
N ALA A 33 -0.01 1.18 0.13
CA ALA A 33 0.28 0.74 -1.22
C ALA A 33 1.64 0.02 -1.29
N ARG A 34 2.65 0.57 -0.61
CA ARG A 34 3.99 -0.04 -0.56
C ARG A 34 3.98 -1.39 0.12
N LYS A 35 3.21 -1.53 1.20
CA LYS A 35 3.06 -2.81 1.91
C LYS A 35 2.38 -3.86 1.04
N ILE A 36 1.32 -3.48 0.34
CA ILE A 36 0.57 -4.40 -0.54
C ILE A 36 1.46 -4.87 -1.69
N VAL A 37 2.12 -3.95 -2.38
CA VAL A 37 2.96 -4.30 -3.52
C VAL A 37 4.16 -5.16 -3.09
N ALA A 38 4.77 -4.85 -1.95
CA ALA A 38 5.89 -5.64 -1.42
C ALA A 38 5.49 -7.08 -1.12
N ALA A 39 4.27 -7.32 -0.63
CA ALA A 39 3.78 -8.65 -0.30
C ALA A 39 3.21 -9.40 -1.51
N GLY A 40 2.93 -8.70 -2.61
CA GLY A 40 2.27 -9.26 -3.78
C GLY A 40 2.90 -10.53 -4.34
N PRO A 41 4.21 -10.51 -4.67
CA PRO A 41 4.86 -11.69 -5.24
C PRO A 41 4.78 -12.94 -4.33
N THR A 42 5.01 -12.77 -3.04
CA THR A 42 4.93 -13.88 -2.08
C THR A 42 3.49 -14.38 -1.94
N ALA A 43 2.52 -13.49 -2.02
CA ALA A 43 1.10 -13.83 -1.96
C ALA A 43 0.60 -14.49 -3.25
N ARG A 44 1.45 -14.64 -4.27
CA ARG A 44 1.10 -15.19 -5.57
C ARG A 44 0.08 -14.34 -6.31
N ILE A 45 0.22 -13.02 -6.21
CA ILE A 45 -0.57 -12.07 -7.00
C ILE A 45 0.25 -11.72 -8.22
N ASP A 46 -0.36 -11.85 -9.40
CA ASP A 46 0.27 -11.48 -10.66
C ASP A 46 0.58 -9.99 -10.68
N GLU A 47 1.73 -9.61 -11.27
CA GLU A 47 2.14 -8.20 -11.35
C GLU A 47 1.17 -7.32 -12.14
N TRP A 48 0.37 -7.93 -13.01
CA TRP A 48 -0.64 -7.24 -13.83
C TRP A 48 -2.05 -7.36 -13.24
N ASP A 49 -2.19 -7.86 -12.01
CA ASP A 49 -3.47 -8.05 -11.35
C ASP A 49 -4.20 -6.71 -11.24
N ILE A 50 -5.49 -6.70 -11.58
CA ILE A 50 -6.31 -5.49 -11.60
C ILE A 50 -6.40 -4.80 -10.24
N ASP A 51 -6.29 -5.56 -9.14
CA ASP A 51 -6.35 -5.00 -7.79
C ASP A 51 -4.97 -4.65 -7.24
N LEU A 52 -3.88 -5.05 -7.91
CA LEU A 52 -2.52 -4.69 -7.54
C LEU A 52 -2.03 -3.44 -8.29
N LEU A 53 -2.33 -3.34 -9.58
CA LEU A 53 -1.86 -2.25 -10.44
C LEU A 53 -2.15 -0.84 -9.88
N PRO A 54 -3.31 -0.57 -9.26
CA PRO A 54 -3.54 0.76 -8.69
C PRO A 54 -2.53 1.15 -7.63
N PHE A 55 -2.09 0.18 -6.82
CA PHE A 55 -1.10 0.45 -5.77
C PHE A 55 0.30 0.64 -6.35
N VAL A 56 0.63 -0.05 -7.44
CA VAL A 56 1.87 0.22 -8.19
C VAL A 56 1.85 1.65 -8.73
N GLY A 57 0.72 2.09 -9.27
CA GLY A 57 0.54 3.46 -9.75
C GLY A 57 0.71 4.49 -8.64
N ILE A 58 0.16 4.23 -7.46
CA ILE A 58 0.31 5.11 -6.30
C ILE A 58 1.78 5.25 -5.91
N ILE A 59 2.52 4.15 -5.89
CA ILE A 59 3.96 4.18 -5.58
C ILE A 59 4.72 5.01 -6.62
N SER A 60 4.44 4.79 -7.91
CA SER A 60 5.11 5.51 -9.00
C SER A 60 4.90 7.01 -8.90
N GLU A 61 3.69 7.45 -8.56
CA GLU A 61 3.35 8.87 -8.45
C GLU A 61 3.90 9.53 -7.18
N THR A 62 4.36 8.74 -6.21
CA THR A 62 4.77 9.24 -4.90
C THR A 62 6.16 8.78 -4.48
N ASP A 63 6.94 8.21 -5.38
CA ASP A 63 8.26 7.66 -5.05
C ASP A 63 9.28 8.72 -4.61
N ALA A 64 9.09 9.97 -5.03
CA ALA A 64 9.95 11.07 -4.63
C ALA A 64 9.62 11.66 -3.25
N LEU A 65 8.48 11.28 -2.66
CA LEU A 65 8.07 11.79 -1.35
C LEU A 65 8.75 11.01 -0.24
N PRO A 66 9.07 11.68 0.91
CA PRO A 66 9.73 10.99 2.02
C PRO A 66 8.74 10.15 2.84
N PHE A 67 8.99 8.84 2.94
CA PHE A 67 8.21 7.90 3.74
C PHE A 67 9.14 7.02 4.58
N GLY A 68 8.61 6.49 5.69
CA GLY A 68 9.32 5.55 6.54
C GLY A 68 10.68 6.08 6.99
N GLU A 69 11.72 5.28 6.81
CA GLU A 69 13.08 5.65 7.21
C GLU A 69 13.62 6.87 6.46
N ALA A 70 13.26 7.06 5.20
CA ALA A 70 13.70 8.20 4.41
C ALA A 70 13.24 9.52 5.03
N ARG A 71 12.08 9.53 5.67
CA ARG A 71 11.53 10.73 6.30
C ARG A 71 12.41 11.27 7.42
N LYS A 72 13.13 10.38 8.10
CA LYS A 72 14.03 10.76 9.21
C LYS A 72 15.21 11.64 8.76
N HIS A 73 15.57 11.55 7.48
CA HIS A 73 16.70 12.31 6.93
C HIS A 73 16.30 13.69 6.39
N TRP A 74 15.01 14.02 6.44
CA TRP A 74 14.50 15.29 5.95
C TRP A 74 14.37 16.28 7.09
N GLN A 75 14.73 17.54 6.82
CA GLN A 75 14.54 18.61 7.78
C GLN A 75 13.04 18.87 8.01
N ALA A 76 12.68 19.22 9.24
CA ALA A 76 11.28 19.47 9.61
C ALA A 76 10.62 20.54 8.74
N ALA A 77 11.35 21.60 8.40
CA ALA A 77 10.84 22.66 7.53
C ALA A 77 10.50 22.14 6.12
N ALA A 78 11.36 21.26 5.57
CA ALA A 78 11.14 20.66 4.27
C ALA A 78 9.92 19.72 4.28
N LEU A 79 9.75 18.92 5.33
CA LEU A 79 8.57 18.07 5.50
C LEU A 79 7.30 18.88 5.57
N LYS A 80 7.33 19.99 6.34
CA LYS A 80 6.19 20.89 6.49
C LYS A 80 5.80 21.51 5.14
N ALA A 81 6.80 21.90 4.34
CA ALA A 81 6.57 22.46 3.02
C ALA A 81 5.94 21.47 2.05
N LEU A 82 6.24 20.18 2.20
CA LEU A 82 5.68 19.11 1.37
C LEU A 82 4.30 18.63 1.83
N GLN A 83 3.88 18.97 3.03
CA GLN A 83 2.63 18.45 3.59
C GLN A 83 1.40 18.67 2.70
N PRO A 84 1.21 19.87 2.09
CA PRO A 84 0.06 20.05 1.19
C PRO A 84 0.09 19.10 -0.01
N GLU A 85 1.27 18.81 -0.57
CA GLU A 85 1.39 17.87 -1.67
C GLU A 85 1.09 16.44 -1.20
N ILE A 86 1.62 16.06 -0.05
CA ILE A 86 1.36 14.75 0.55
C ILE A 86 -0.13 14.57 0.78
N ASP A 87 -0.80 15.58 1.31
CA ASP A 87 -2.25 15.54 1.57
C ASP A 87 -3.06 15.38 0.27
N ARG A 88 -2.67 16.09 -0.79
CA ARG A 88 -3.34 15.94 -2.09
C ARG A 88 -3.14 14.56 -2.67
N LYS A 89 -1.92 14.02 -2.60
CA LYS A 89 -1.60 12.69 -3.10
C LYS A 89 -2.32 11.61 -2.29
N GLU A 90 -2.44 11.80 -0.98
CA GLU A 90 -3.18 10.88 -0.12
C GLU A 90 -4.67 10.85 -0.49
N ALA A 91 -5.28 12.01 -0.70
CA ALA A 91 -6.69 12.08 -1.10
C ALA A 91 -6.93 11.42 -2.46
N TRP A 92 -6.03 11.66 -3.41
CA TRP A 92 -6.09 11.01 -4.71
C TRP A 92 -5.91 9.49 -4.59
N ALA A 93 -4.92 9.04 -3.82
CA ALA A 93 -4.64 7.62 -3.63
C ALA A 93 -5.82 6.90 -2.98
N ARG A 94 -6.48 7.53 -2.03
CA ARG A 94 -7.69 7.00 -1.40
C ARG A 94 -8.79 6.80 -2.43
N SER A 95 -9.11 7.82 -3.20
CA SER A 95 -10.14 7.73 -4.24
C SER A 95 -9.82 6.63 -5.24
N PHE A 96 -8.55 6.51 -5.60
CA PHE A 96 -8.08 5.57 -6.61
C PHE A 96 -8.05 4.14 -6.09
N GLY A 97 -7.65 3.93 -4.84
CA GLY A 97 -7.35 2.62 -4.28
C GLY A 97 -8.43 2.00 -3.39
N GLU A 98 -9.38 2.78 -2.89
CA GLU A 98 -10.35 2.32 -1.88
C GLU A 98 -11.11 1.06 -2.31
N GLY A 99 -11.66 1.05 -3.52
CA GLY A 99 -12.39 -0.09 -4.06
C GLY A 99 -11.51 -1.33 -4.18
N HIS A 100 -10.25 -1.14 -4.55
CA HIS A 100 -9.30 -2.25 -4.70
C HIS A 100 -8.87 -2.83 -3.34
N CYS A 101 -8.80 -2.01 -2.28
CA CYS A 101 -8.62 -2.50 -0.91
C CYS A 101 -9.75 -3.44 -0.53
N LYS A 102 -10.99 -3.06 -0.80
CA LYS A 102 -12.16 -3.89 -0.52
C LYS A 102 -12.11 -5.19 -1.30
N ASN A 103 -11.75 -5.13 -2.58
CA ASN A 103 -11.61 -6.31 -3.43
C ASN A 103 -10.56 -7.28 -2.91
N LEU A 104 -9.40 -6.79 -2.50
CA LEU A 104 -8.33 -7.63 -1.98
C LEU A 104 -8.74 -8.33 -0.68
N ILE A 105 -9.41 -7.61 0.21
CA ILE A 105 -9.93 -8.19 1.45
C ILE A 105 -10.91 -9.32 1.13
N GLU A 106 -11.86 -9.08 0.24
CA GLU A 106 -12.85 -10.06 -0.16
C GLU A 106 -12.21 -11.29 -0.81
N ARG A 107 -11.26 -11.08 -1.73
CA ARG A 107 -10.58 -12.17 -2.45
C ARG A 107 -9.81 -13.10 -1.53
N PHE A 108 -9.18 -12.58 -0.48
CA PHE A 108 -8.26 -13.35 0.37
C PHE A 108 -8.80 -13.70 1.74
N SER A 109 -10.03 -13.27 2.07
CA SER A 109 -10.66 -13.56 3.36
C SER A 109 -11.45 -14.87 3.36
N ALA A 110 -11.67 -15.46 2.20
CA ALA A 110 -12.45 -16.68 2.08
C ALA A 110 -11.65 -17.91 2.51
#